data_80e01e07108136763c1ce4f4bd376008
#
_entry.id   80e01e07108136763c1ce4f4bd376008
#
_cell.length_a   1.000
_cell.length_b   1.000
_cell.length_c   1.000
_cell.angle_alpha   90.00
_cell.angle_beta   90.00
_cell.angle_gamma   90.00
#
_symmetry.space_group_name_H-M   'P 1'
#
loop_
_entity.id
_entity.type
_entity.pdbx_description
1 polymer ?
#
loop_
_entity_poly.entity_id
_entity_poly.type
_entity_poly.pdbx_seq_one_letter_code
_entity_poly.pdbx_strand_id
1 'polypeptide(L)'
;MVYLLVFQVHAQTLSEYLEVAAENNPQLQASFHQYLAAVEKVPQVGALPDPQVTFGYFTKPMEMPMGKQRAEITLMQMFPWFGLLRNSKDEASQMANARYQGFLETKNQLFYQIKSTWYEMYKLEEEIRLMEENIAILKSFERLAISRFSSGNSGSTGSTTPRDMSSTQGNIQNQQGGGGMEGMGGSSTSSGNTRSSNSMNTMNGNTMSSGGSMVDVLRVQMEIKELENTIKRLEDSRKPLLTRFNKLLNRPVSETVQVVDTLVAGELPLDRLALLDSVMNNNPMVRMYDFERQAFDTQKEMARREGNPMIGVGVNYMIFSPATNGEQMQMGGENMWMPMVSVTIPLNRKKYNAMKKEAELLGNAAQFEQTAARNQLSIQWDETIRDLDDAARQIKKYQEQITLAGQALRLITTTYSAEGAGFEEVLRVQQQLISYQLNLINTIVDQNEIIARIEMLAAININ
;
A
#
# COMPACT_ATOMS: atom_id res chain seq x y z
N MET A 1 -11.81 45.73 16.47
CA MET A 1 -12.54 44.53 16.92
C MET A 1 -11.90 43.34 16.21
N VAL A 2 -10.92 42.70 16.88
CA VAL A 2 -10.13 41.59 16.31
C VAL A 2 -10.94 40.32 16.60
N TYR A 3 -11.48 39.69 15.53
CA TYR A 3 -12.07 38.35 15.66
C TYR A 3 -10.94 37.32 15.85
N LEU A 4 -10.75 36.85 17.06
CA LEU A 4 -9.99 35.65 17.35
C LEU A 4 -10.81 34.46 16.80
N LEU A 5 -10.42 33.99 15.60
CA LEU A 5 -10.84 32.67 15.10
C LEU A 5 -10.15 31.63 16.00
N VAL A 6 -10.88 31.16 17.02
CA VAL A 6 -10.51 29.97 17.75
C VAL A 6 -10.72 28.78 16.80
N PHE A 7 -9.66 28.32 16.16
CA PHE A 7 -9.63 27.02 15.52
C PHE A 7 -9.79 25.98 16.64
N GLN A 8 -10.99 25.46 16.79
CA GLN A 8 -11.19 24.23 17.55
C GLN A 8 -10.50 23.13 16.74
N VAL A 9 -9.33 22.70 17.22
CA VAL A 9 -8.69 21.48 16.74
C VAL A 9 -9.56 20.33 17.23
N HIS A 10 -10.52 19.92 16.42
CA HIS A 10 -11.19 18.65 16.61
C HIS A 10 -10.17 17.58 16.21
N ALA A 11 -9.93 16.62 17.11
CA ALA A 11 -9.18 15.44 16.74
C ALA A 11 -9.91 14.74 15.59
N GLN A 12 -9.29 14.72 14.42
CA GLN A 12 -9.88 14.11 13.23
C GLN A 12 -9.85 12.59 13.40
N THR A 13 -10.97 11.96 13.13
CA THR A 13 -11.07 10.50 13.08
C THR A 13 -10.45 9.94 11.82
N LEU A 14 -10.08 8.65 11.81
CA LEU A 14 -9.56 7.99 10.61
C LEU A 14 -10.53 8.12 9.42
N SER A 15 -11.84 8.07 9.66
CA SER A 15 -12.88 8.26 8.63
C SER A 15 -12.81 9.64 7.97
N GLU A 16 -12.61 10.71 8.73
CA GLU A 16 -12.44 12.06 8.18
C GLU A 16 -11.18 12.19 7.33
N TYR A 17 -10.09 11.54 7.72
CA TYR A 17 -8.87 11.51 6.90
C TYR A 17 -9.07 10.77 5.57
N LEU A 18 -9.89 9.70 5.54
CA LEU A 18 -10.22 9.01 4.29
C LEU A 18 -11.04 9.90 3.34
N GLU A 19 -11.99 10.70 3.87
CA GLU A 19 -12.75 11.67 3.07
C GLU A 19 -11.85 12.76 2.49
N VAL A 20 -11.00 13.38 3.33
CA VAL A 20 -10.03 14.39 2.89
C VAL A 20 -9.11 13.84 1.79
N ALA A 21 -8.66 12.60 1.91
CA ALA A 21 -7.83 11.96 0.89
C ALA A 21 -8.60 11.68 -0.40
N ALA A 22 -9.86 11.25 -0.29
CA ALA A 22 -10.70 11.01 -1.46
C ALA A 22 -10.93 12.28 -2.30
N GLU A 23 -10.99 13.44 -1.64
CA GLU A 23 -11.18 14.73 -2.31
C GLU A 23 -9.88 15.31 -2.87
N ASN A 24 -8.76 15.14 -2.16
CA ASN A 24 -7.54 15.92 -2.43
C ASN A 24 -6.40 15.12 -3.07
N ASN A 25 -6.44 13.78 -3.03
CA ASN A 25 -5.32 12.98 -3.53
C ASN A 25 -5.14 13.12 -5.06
N PRO A 26 -3.97 13.58 -5.55
CA PRO A 26 -3.76 13.84 -6.98
C PRO A 26 -3.85 12.57 -7.85
N GLN A 27 -3.43 11.42 -7.34
CA GLN A 27 -3.48 10.16 -8.09
C GLN A 27 -4.94 9.70 -8.28
N LEU A 28 -5.75 9.85 -7.23
CA LEU A 28 -7.18 9.53 -7.30
C LEU A 28 -7.91 10.50 -8.24
N GLN A 29 -7.64 11.81 -8.14
CA GLN A 29 -8.19 12.81 -9.08
C GLN A 29 -7.78 12.52 -10.52
N ALA A 30 -6.52 12.16 -10.78
CA ALA A 30 -6.05 11.80 -12.11
C ALA A 30 -6.82 10.61 -12.68
N SER A 31 -7.05 9.54 -11.90
CA SER A 31 -7.81 8.37 -12.33
C SER A 31 -9.29 8.71 -12.57
N PHE A 32 -9.88 9.59 -11.76
CA PHE A 32 -11.23 10.09 -11.96
C PHE A 32 -11.38 10.91 -13.24
N HIS A 33 -10.43 11.81 -13.52
CA HIS A 33 -10.43 12.58 -14.78
C HIS A 33 -10.21 11.68 -16.01
N GLN A 34 -9.44 10.60 -15.89
CA GLN A 34 -9.31 9.60 -16.97
C GLN A 34 -10.65 8.90 -17.24
N TYR A 35 -11.41 8.58 -16.19
CA TYR A 35 -12.77 8.07 -16.34
C TYR A 35 -13.69 9.08 -17.03
N LEU A 36 -13.71 10.35 -16.57
CA LEU A 36 -14.52 11.40 -17.18
C LEU A 36 -14.15 11.61 -18.66
N ALA A 37 -12.87 11.60 -18.99
CA ALA A 37 -12.41 11.70 -20.38
C ALA A 37 -12.91 10.51 -21.23
N ALA A 38 -12.98 9.30 -20.67
CA ALA A 38 -13.55 8.15 -21.37
C ALA A 38 -15.08 8.29 -21.54
N VAL A 39 -15.79 8.88 -20.58
CA VAL A 39 -17.22 9.19 -20.70
C VAL A 39 -17.47 10.21 -21.83
N GLU A 40 -16.65 11.27 -21.91
CA GLU A 40 -16.76 12.26 -22.97
C GLU A 40 -16.39 11.74 -24.37
N LYS A 41 -15.72 10.61 -24.47
CA LYS A 41 -15.48 9.91 -25.74
C LYS A 41 -16.76 9.27 -26.30
N VAL A 42 -17.70 8.87 -25.44
CA VAL A 42 -18.94 8.18 -25.85
C VAL A 42 -19.79 9.01 -26.84
N PRO A 43 -20.11 10.29 -26.59
CA PRO A 43 -20.83 11.11 -27.56
C PRO A 43 -20.02 11.37 -28.83
N GLN A 44 -18.69 11.48 -28.76
CA GLN A 44 -17.83 11.73 -29.92
C GLN A 44 -17.90 10.60 -30.95
N VAL A 45 -17.74 9.35 -30.50
CA VAL A 45 -17.74 8.19 -31.40
C VAL A 45 -19.16 7.79 -31.88
N GLY A 46 -20.18 8.25 -31.17
CA GLY A 46 -21.58 8.04 -31.52
C GLY A 46 -22.15 9.10 -32.49
N ALA A 47 -21.39 10.14 -32.79
CA ALA A 47 -21.81 11.20 -33.71
C ALA A 47 -21.66 10.78 -35.17
N LEU A 48 -22.48 11.39 -36.03
CA LEU A 48 -22.27 11.27 -37.47
C LEU A 48 -20.97 11.96 -37.88
N PRO A 49 -20.24 11.46 -38.89
CA PRO A 49 -19.11 12.19 -39.47
C PRO A 49 -19.52 13.59 -39.93
N ASP A 50 -18.61 14.54 -39.84
CA ASP A 50 -18.89 15.91 -40.23
C ASP A 50 -19.26 16.04 -41.72
N PRO A 51 -20.21 16.91 -42.05
CA PRO A 51 -20.51 17.20 -43.45
C PRO A 51 -19.30 17.82 -44.14
N GLN A 52 -19.01 17.35 -45.34
CA GLN A 52 -17.91 17.84 -46.16
C GLN A 52 -18.42 18.90 -47.11
N VAL A 53 -17.78 20.08 -47.12
CA VAL A 53 -18.03 21.13 -48.09
C VAL A 53 -16.80 21.25 -49.00
N THR A 54 -17.04 21.09 -50.29
CA THR A 54 -15.99 21.20 -51.31
C THR A 54 -16.30 22.43 -52.17
N PHE A 55 -15.35 23.31 -52.40
CA PHE A 55 -15.45 24.46 -53.29
C PHE A 55 -14.47 24.27 -54.45
N GLY A 56 -15.00 24.29 -55.69
CA GLY A 56 -14.25 24.24 -56.95
C GLY A 56 -14.37 25.57 -57.68
N TYR A 57 -13.26 26.12 -58.16
CA TYR A 57 -13.25 27.28 -59.06
C TYR A 57 -12.47 26.96 -60.34
N PHE A 58 -13.07 27.19 -61.48
CA PHE A 58 -12.49 26.91 -62.78
C PHE A 58 -11.77 28.14 -63.33
N THR A 59 -10.44 28.13 -63.31
CA THR A 59 -9.60 29.21 -63.86
C THR A 59 -9.79 29.42 -65.38
N LYS A 60 -10.14 28.35 -66.06
CA LYS A 60 -10.66 28.38 -67.45
C LYS A 60 -12.05 27.80 -67.41
N PRO A 61 -13.10 28.65 -67.65
CA PRO A 61 -14.47 28.16 -67.64
C PRO A 61 -14.68 27.06 -68.66
N MET A 62 -15.30 25.97 -68.22
CA MET A 62 -15.66 24.87 -69.10
C MET A 62 -16.93 25.19 -69.87
N GLU A 63 -16.89 25.17 -71.21
CA GLU A 63 -18.07 25.42 -72.06
C GLU A 63 -18.99 24.16 -72.04
N MET A 64 -20.18 24.38 -71.54
CA MET A 64 -21.23 23.37 -71.53
C MET A 64 -22.46 23.91 -72.30
N PRO A 65 -23.38 23.00 -72.75
CA PRO A 65 -24.58 23.45 -73.47
C PRO A 65 -25.45 24.44 -72.72
N MET A 66 -25.31 24.51 -71.38
CA MET A 66 -26.08 25.39 -70.50
C MET A 66 -25.31 26.67 -70.08
N GLY A 67 -24.11 26.94 -70.63
CA GLY A 67 -23.29 28.07 -70.27
C GLY A 67 -21.88 27.66 -69.88
N LYS A 68 -21.06 28.67 -69.40
CA LYS A 68 -19.71 28.45 -68.95
C LYS A 68 -19.68 28.25 -67.44
N GLN A 69 -19.32 27.03 -66.97
CA GLN A 69 -19.18 26.72 -65.55
C GLN A 69 -17.97 27.46 -64.95
N ARG A 70 -18.20 28.25 -63.92
CA ARG A 70 -17.18 29.03 -63.21
C ARG A 70 -16.80 28.50 -61.85
N ALA A 71 -17.77 28.03 -61.13
CA ALA A 71 -17.52 27.50 -59.78
C ALA A 71 -18.57 26.40 -59.46
N GLU A 72 -18.19 25.62 -58.45
CA GLU A 72 -19.12 24.63 -57.88
C GLU A 72 -18.93 24.55 -56.35
N ILE A 73 -20.02 24.28 -55.66
CA ILE A 73 -20.04 24.05 -54.21
C ILE A 73 -20.75 22.71 -53.97
N THR A 74 -20.03 21.80 -53.37
CA THR A 74 -20.60 20.50 -53.01
C THR A 74 -20.71 20.37 -51.49
N LEU A 75 -21.90 20.05 -51.00
CA LEU A 75 -22.12 19.66 -49.62
C LEU A 75 -22.45 18.17 -49.62
N MET A 76 -21.70 17.39 -48.83
CA MET A 76 -21.83 15.93 -48.74
C MET A 76 -21.88 15.46 -47.28
N GLN A 77 -22.92 14.70 -46.90
CA GLN A 77 -23.04 14.03 -45.61
C GLN A 77 -22.88 12.53 -45.81
N MET A 78 -21.91 11.95 -45.05
CA MET A 78 -21.71 10.49 -45.05
C MET A 78 -22.49 9.86 -43.92
N PHE A 79 -23.13 8.75 -44.22
CA PHE A 79 -23.85 7.91 -43.25
C PHE A 79 -23.17 6.55 -43.18
N PRO A 80 -22.52 6.23 -42.03
CA PRO A 80 -21.97 4.89 -41.78
C PRO A 80 -23.06 3.83 -41.83
N TRP A 81 -22.66 2.57 -42.06
CA TRP A 81 -23.62 1.45 -42.08
C TRP A 81 -24.42 1.35 -40.78
N PHE A 82 -25.65 0.95 -40.90
CA PHE A 82 -26.61 0.83 -39.79
C PHE A 82 -26.02 0.06 -38.59
N GLY A 83 -26.09 0.67 -37.38
CA GLY A 83 -25.62 0.11 -36.13
C GLY A 83 -24.13 0.25 -35.90
N LEU A 84 -23.33 0.81 -36.83
CA LEU A 84 -21.89 1.08 -36.56
C LEU A 84 -21.75 2.10 -35.44
N LEU A 85 -22.39 3.26 -35.52
CA LEU A 85 -22.34 4.31 -34.51
C LEU A 85 -22.86 3.85 -33.13
N ARG A 86 -23.89 3.00 -33.12
CA ARG A 86 -24.40 2.40 -31.89
C ARG A 86 -23.34 1.51 -31.25
N ASN A 87 -22.74 0.60 -32.02
CA ASN A 87 -21.68 -0.27 -31.47
C ASN A 87 -20.44 0.55 -31.02
N SER A 88 -20.08 1.61 -31.75
CA SER A 88 -18.98 2.52 -31.32
C SER A 88 -19.30 3.16 -29.97
N LYS A 89 -20.55 3.59 -29.78
CA LYS A 89 -21.02 4.14 -28.51
C LYS A 89 -21.04 3.09 -27.40
N ASP A 90 -21.51 1.89 -27.68
CA ASP A 90 -21.56 0.79 -26.72
C ASP A 90 -20.13 0.35 -26.31
N GLU A 91 -19.20 0.24 -27.26
CA GLU A 91 -17.76 -0.05 -26.99
C GLU A 91 -17.14 1.03 -26.08
N ALA A 92 -17.28 2.31 -26.47
CA ALA A 92 -16.74 3.41 -25.67
C ALA A 92 -17.36 3.48 -24.27
N SER A 93 -18.65 3.13 -24.12
CA SER A 93 -19.32 3.04 -22.83
C SER A 93 -18.75 1.91 -21.96
N GLN A 94 -18.47 0.73 -22.53
CA GLN A 94 -17.84 -0.37 -21.80
C GLN A 94 -16.40 -0.01 -21.37
N MET A 95 -15.64 0.67 -22.25
CA MET A 95 -14.31 1.17 -21.91
C MET A 95 -14.36 2.24 -20.80
N ALA A 96 -15.37 3.12 -20.81
CA ALA A 96 -15.58 4.07 -19.72
C ALA A 96 -15.89 3.35 -18.40
N ASN A 97 -16.72 2.30 -18.43
CA ASN A 97 -16.98 1.46 -17.25
C ASN A 97 -15.71 0.76 -16.74
N ALA A 98 -14.85 0.26 -17.64
CA ALA A 98 -13.55 -0.30 -17.26
C ALA A 98 -12.66 0.75 -16.56
N ARG A 99 -12.62 1.99 -17.08
CA ARG A 99 -11.89 3.10 -16.43
C ARG A 99 -12.46 3.45 -15.06
N TYR A 100 -13.79 3.40 -14.91
CA TYR A 100 -14.42 3.58 -13.60
C TYR A 100 -14.00 2.53 -12.58
N GLN A 101 -13.93 1.26 -13.00
CA GLN A 101 -13.41 0.21 -12.12
C GLN A 101 -11.93 0.45 -11.74
N GLY A 102 -11.11 0.92 -12.67
CA GLY A 102 -9.73 1.34 -12.37
C GLY A 102 -9.64 2.50 -11.36
N PHE A 103 -10.58 3.45 -11.41
CA PHE A 103 -10.71 4.49 -10.39
C PHE A 103 -11.07 3.89 -9.02
N LEU A 104 -12.03 2.96 -8.95
CA LEU A 104 -12.40 2.30 -7.70
C LEU A 104 -11.23 1.49 -7.11
N GLU A 105 -10.46 0.81 -7.93
CA GLU A 105 -9.25 0.11 -7.51
C GLU A 105 -8.23 1.08 -6.90
N THR A 106 -7.96 2.21 -7.58
CA THR A 106 -7.07 3.26 -7.08
C THR A 106 -7.55 3.82 -5.73
N LYS A 107 -8.87 4.00 -5.58
CA LYS A 107 -9.49 4.46 -4.33
C LYS A 107 -9.28 3.46 -3.19
N ASN A 108 -9.53 2.17 -3.44
CA ASN A 108 -9.38 1.12 -2.44
C ASN A 108 -7.92 0.98 -1.99
N GLN A 109 -6.97 1.05 -2.93
CA GLN A 109 -5.54 1.05 -2.63
C GLN A 109 -5.13 2.27 -1.80
N LEU A 110 -5.63 3.47 -2.14
CA LEU A 110 -5.37 4.69 -1.37
C LEU A 110 -5.89 4.55 0.07
N PHE A 111 -7.10 4.07 0.25
CA PHE A 111 -7.70 3.89 1.57
C PHE A 111 -6.92 2.87 2.42
N TYR A 112 -6.50 1.77 1.82
CA TYR A 112 -5.61 0.81 2.47
C TYR A 112 -4.29 1.46 2.90
N GLN A 113 -3.63 2.23 2.02
CA GLN A 113 -2.37 2.90 2.34
C GLN A 113 -2.51 3.91 3.50
N ILE A 114 -3.64 4.63 3.56
CA ILE A 114 -3.91 5.58 4.65
C ILE A 114 -4.12 4.82 5.96
N LYS A 115 -4.97 3.77 5.96
CA LYS A 115 -5.22 2.93 7.13
C LYS A 115 -3.92 2.29 7.64
N SER A 116 -3.14 1.67 6.75
CA SER A 116 -1.85 1.06 7.10
C SER A 116 -0.89 2.08 7.71
N THR A 117 -0.73 3.27 7.09
CA THR A 117 0.14 4.32 7.63
C THR A 117 -0.36 4.86 8.97
N TRP A 118 -1.68 4.96 9.15
CA TRP A 118 -2.29 5.34 10.42
C TRP A 118 -1.99 4.31 11.52
N TYR A 119 -2.11 3.02 11.23
CA TYR A 119 -1.80 1.94 12.17
C TYR A 119 -0.31 1.89 12.52
N GLU A 120 0.58 2.14 11.54
CA GLU A 120 2.01 2.29 11.79
C GLU A 120 2.32 3.47 12.74
N MET A 121 1.61 4.60 12.60
CA MET A 121 1.75 5.76 13.50
C MET A 121 1.24 5.43 14.91
N TYR A 122 0.09 4.79 15.03
CA TYR A 122 -0.46 4.32 16.29
C TYR A 122 0.52 3.40 17.03
N LYS A 123 1.04 2.39 16.31
CA LYS A 123 2.05 1.47 16.83
C LYS A 123 3.23 2.22 17.43
N LEU A 124 3.78 3.17 16.70
CA LEU A 124 4.95 3.94 17.12
C LEU A 124 4.67 4.77 18.39
N GLU A 125 3.51 5.40 18.47
CA GLU A 125 3.12 6.18 19.66
C GLU A 125 2.92 5.29 20.90
N GLU A 126 2.30 4.12 20.72
CA GLU A 126 2.11 3.13 21.79
C GLU A 126 3.44 2.49 22.26
N GLU A 127 4.35 2.21 21.32
CA GLU A 127 5.69 1.71 21.64
C GLU A 127 6.47 2.73 22.47
N ILE A 128 6.45 4.02 22.11
CA ILE A 128 7.09 5.09 22.87
C ILE A 128 6.47 5.17 24.26
N ARG A 129 5.16 5.22 24.38
CA ARG A 129 4.43 5.28 25.64
C ARG A 129 4.79 4.12 26.56
N LEU A 130 4.81 2.91 26.02
CA LEU A 130 5.18 1.71 26.79
C LEU A 130 6.62 1.76 27.27
N MET A 131 7.56 2.24 26.46
CA MET A 131 8.97 2.38 26.85
C MET A 131 9.16 3.45 27.92
N GLU A 132 8.44 4.58 27.85
CA GLU A 132 8.47 5.61 28.89
C GLU A 132 7.95 5.09 30.24
N GLU A 133 6.82 4.34 30.21
CA GLU A 133 6.29 3.65 31.41
C GLU A 133 7.33 2.69 32.01
N ASN A 134 8.05 1.93 31.17
CA ASN A 134 9.08 1.01 31.60
C ASN A 134 10.30 1.73 32.18
N ILE A 135 10.73 2.85 31.63
CA ILE A 135 11.77 3.68 32.23
C ILE A 135 11.39 4.13 33.64
N ALA A 136 10.11 4.51 33.85
CA ALA A 136 9.63 4.87 35.20
C ALA A 136 9.70 3.68 36.17
N ILE A 137 9.38 2.47 35.72
CA ILE A 137 9.50 1.23 36.50
C ILE A 137 10.98 0.96 36.83
N LEU A 138 11.86 1.00 35.82
CA LEU A 138 13.31 0.78 36.00
C LEU A 138 13.93 1.80 36.95
N LYS A 139 13.54 3.07 36.90
CA LYS A 139 13.96 4.09 37.90
C LYS A 139 13.49 3.75 39.32
N SER A 140 12.37 3.05 39.47
CA SER A 140 11.94 2.54 40.80
C SER A 140 12.82 1.37 41.25
N PHE A 141 13.21 0.49 40.34
CA PHE A 141 14.15 -0.60 40.62
C PHE A 141 15.55 -0.09 40.93
N GLU A 142 16.04 0.96 40.24
CA GLU A 142 17.30 1.64 40.55
C GLU A 142 17.32 2.14 42.00
N ARG A 143 16.26 2.84 42.43
CA ARG A 143 16.15 3.32 43.82
C ARG A 143 16.14 2.15 44.82
N LEU A 144 15.49 1.06 44.52
CA LEU A 144 15.48 -0.14 45.35
C LEU A 144 16.89 -0.76 45.46
N ALA A 145 17.59 -0.88 44.33
CA ALA A 145 18.96 -1.39 44.28
C ALA A 145 19.94 -0.51 45.08
N ILE A 146 19.85 0.82 44.98
CA ILE A 146 20.64 1.78 45.77
C ILE A 146 20.34 1.65 47.24
N SER A 147 19.07 1.53 47.65
CA SER A 147 18.66 1.36 49.05
C SER A 147 19.27 0.07 49.64
N ARG A 148 19.25 -1.04 48.90
CA ARG A 148 19.89 -2.29 49.35
C ARG A 148 21.39 -2.19 49.46
N PHE A 149 22.03 -1.55 48.47
CA PHE A 149 23.49 -1.31 48.50
C PHE A 149 23.91 -0.48 49.74
N SER A 150 23.17 0.57 50.06
CA SER A 150 23.43 1.41 51.22
C SER A 150 23.20 0.70 52.55
N SER A 151 22.14 -0.15 52.63
CA SER A 151 21.84 -0.93 53.85
C SER A 151 22.85 -2.05 54.10
N GLY A 152 23.34 -2.69 53.04
CA GLY A 152 24.35 -3.75 53.13
C GLY A 152 25.73 -3.19 53.59
N ASN A 153 26.04 -1.94 53.30
CA ASN A 153 27.29 -1.32 53.69
C ASN A 153 27.26 -0.78 55.13
N SER A 154 26.08 -0.65 55.74
CA SER A 154 25.94 -0.14 57.14
C SER A 154 26.15 -1.24 58.18
N GLY A 155 26.24 -2.52 57.79
CA GLY A 155 26.40 -3.68 58.68
C GLY A 155 27.85 -4.05 58.99
N SER A 156 28.85 -3.40 58.41
CA SER A 156 30.28 -3.79 58.53
C SER A 156 31.14 -2.83 59.38
N THR A 157 30.53 -2.11 60.34
CA THR A 157 31.33 -1.38 61.37
C THR A 157 31.14 -2.04 62.73
N GLY A 158 31.83 -3.16 62.93
CA GLY A 158 31.78 -3.89 64.19
C GLY A 158 33.09 -4.66 64.47
N SER A 159 34.01 -4.06 65.13
CA SER A 159 35.04 -4.74 65.97
C SER A 159 36.26 -5.32 65.25
N THR A 160 37.25 -4.48 65.00
CA THR A 160 38.63 -4.88 64.93
C THR A 160 39.21 -4.88 66.39
N THR A 161 39.28 -6.06 67.01
CA THR A 161 40.24 -6.25 68.11
C THR A 161 41.56 -6.69 67.49
N PRO A 162 42.68 -6.10 67.89
CA PRO A 162 44.00 -6.51 67.43
C PRO A 162 44.41 -7.80 68.16
N ARG A 163 44.71 -8.85 67.41
CA ARG A 163 45.44 -10.02 67.96
C ARG A 163 46.83 -10.10 67.36
N ASP A 164 47.71 -10.16 68.30
CA ASP A 164 49.15 -10.12 68.32
C ASP A 164 49.84 -11.11 67.37
N MET A 165 51.03 -10.66 66.96
CA MET A 165 52.00 -11.44 66.19
C MET A 165 52.57 -12.61 67.07
N SER A 166 52.72 -13.78 66.44
CA SER A 166 53.90 -14.61 66.67
C SER A 166 54.24 -15.48 65.46
N SER A 167 55.45 -15.38 65.10
CA SER A 167 56.27 -16.03 64.12
C SER A 167 56.21 -17.56 64.14
N THR A 168 56.28 -18.23 62.97
CA THR A 168 57.19 -19.36 62.79
C THR A 168 57.59 -19.54 61.34
N GLN A 169 58.89 -19.58 61.18
CA GLN A 169 59.70 -19.79 59.98
C GLN A 169 59.78 -21.27 59.57
N GLY A 170 59.97 -21.56 58.28
CA GLY A 170 60.51 -22.82 57.79
C GLY A 170 59.77 -23.25 56.52
N ASN A 171 60.31 -23.62 55.48
CA ASN A 171 61.63 -23.84 54.93
C ASN A 171 61.45 -24.18 53.45
N ILE A 172 62.37 -23.83 52.70
CA ILE A 172 62.68 -24.01 51.26
C ILE A 172 62.63 -25.51 50.86
N GLN A 173 62.16 -25.78 49.64
CA GLN A 173 63.00 -26.57 48.71
C GLN A 173 62.48 -26.57 47.26
N ASN A 174 63.38 -26.17 46.45
CA ASN A 174 63.57 -26.10 45.03
C ASN A 174 63.54 -27.49 44.40
N GLN A 175 62.96 -27.67 43.21
CA GLN A 175 63.63 -28.49 42.20
C GLN A 175 63.13 -28.13 40.76
N GLN A 176 64.11 -27.94 39.99
CA GLN A 176 64.32 -27.55 38.62
C GLN A 176 64.23 -28.74 37.67
N GLY A 177 63.93 -28.46 36.41
CA GLY A 177 64.20 -29.30 35.22
C GLY A 177 62.98 -29.45 34.33
N GLY A 178 62.95 -29.14 33.12
CA GLY A 178 63.92 -28.88 32.06
C GLY A 178 63.39 -29.52 30.79
N GLY A 179 63.40 -28.72 29.70
CA GLY A 179 63.63 -29.26 28.36
C GLY A 179 62.43 -29.63 27.48
N GLY A 180 62.26 -28.96 26.40
CA GLY A 180 62.64 -29.31 25.05
C GLY A 180 61.44 -29.34 24.09
N MET A 181 61.29 -28.41 23.27
CA MET A 181 61.49 -28.26 21.78
C MET A 181 60.80 -29.22 20.83
N GLU A 182 60.13 -28.57 19.84
CA GLU A 182 60.06 -28.88 18.39
C GLU A 182 59.03 -29.85 17.83
N GLY A 183 58.31 -29.36 16.80
CA GLY A 183 58.02 -30.13 15.61
C GLY A 183 56.69 -29.85 14.92
N MET A 184 56.70 -28.93 14.00
CA MET A 184 56.14 -28.89 12.65
C MET A 184 55.15 -29.99 12.19
N GLY A 185 54.02 -29.49 11.57
CA GLY A 185 53.65 -29.99 10.23
C GLY A 185 52.32 -30.72 10.09
N GLY A 186 51.47 -30.20 9.20
CA GLY A 186 50.72 -31.07 8.30
C GLY A 186 49.19 -31.02 8.39
N SER A 187 48.63 -30.43 7.38
CA SER A 187 47.23 -30.45 6.91
C SER A 187 46.53 -31.83 6.94
N SER A 188 45.24 -31.86 7.16
CA SER A 188 44.18 -32.30 6.23
C SER A 188 42.89 -32.70 6.94
N THR A 189 41.79 -32.14 6.46
CA THR A 189 40.40 -32.64 6.33
C THR A 189 40.01 -33.93 7.05
N SER A 190 38.97 -33.90 7.91
CA SER A 190 37.68 -34.57 7.65
C SER A 190 36.73 -34.50 8.86
N SER A 191 35.45 -34.45 8.55
CA SER A 191 34.27 -34.55 9.41
C SER A 191 34.34 -35.58 10.53
N GLY A 192 33.77 -35.23 11.69
CA GLY A 192 33.54 -36.20 12.78
C GLY A 192 32.92 -35.57 14.01
N ASN A 193 31.64 -35.82 14.16
CA ASN A 193 30.79 -35.59 15.31
C ASN A 193 31.43 -36.17 16.58
N THR A 194 31.76 -35.37 17.58
CA THR A 194 32.07 -35.89 18.90
C THR A 194 31.67 -34.90 19.99
N ARG A 195 30.80 -35.36 20.84
CA ARG A 195 30.39 -34.75 22.09
C ARG A 195 31.64 -34.48 22.94
N SER A 196 31.90 -33.22 23.23
CA SER A 196 32.89 -32.84 24.26
C SER A 196 32.14 -32.51 25.54
N SER A 197 32.26 -33.44 26.49
CA SER A 197 31.95 -33.23 27.89
C SER A 197 32.92 -32.17 28.44
N ASN A 198 32.42 -30.96 28.68
CA ASN A 198 33.19 -29.93 29.34
C ASN A 198 33.19 -30.18 30.83
N SER A 199 34.35 -30.59 31.34
CA SER A 199 34.61 -30.70 32.78
C SER A 199 34.42 -29.36 33.46
N MET A 200 33.48 -29.29 34.37
CA MET A 200 33.32 -28.20 35.34
C MET A 200 34.61 -28.00 36.08
N ASN A 201 35.27 -26.91 35.83
CA ASN A 201 36.25 -26.37 36.73
C ASN A 201 35.49 -25.78 37.91
N THR A 202 35.53 -26.48 39.04
CA THR A 202 34.97 -26.03 40.30
C THR A 202 35.79 -24.82 40.77
N MET A 203 35.37 -23.62 40.37
CA MET A 203 35.81 -22.42 41.04
C MET A 203 35.09 -22.30 42.37
N ASN A 204 35.88 -22.43 43.36
CA ASN A 204 35.63 -22.27 44.78
C ASN A 204 34.63 -21.13 45.04
N GLY A 205 33.49 -21.51 45.64
CA GLY A 205 32.42 -20.58 46.01
C GLY A 205 32.91 -19.60 47.06
N ASN A 206 33.24 -18.40 46.61
CA ASN A 206 33.18 -17.26 47.49
C ASN A 206 31.71 -16.89 47.61
N THR A 207 31.08 -17.19 48.74
CA THR A 207 29.79 -16.69 49.14
C THR A 207 29.76 -15.18 48.98
N MET A 208 29.29 -14.69 47.83
CA MET A 208 28.98 -13.29 47.67
C MET A 208 27.90 -12.95 48.67
N SER A 209 28.26 -12.10 49.58
CA SER A 209 27.43 -11.40 50.54
C SER A 209 26.09 -10.99 49.89
N SER A 210 24.97 -11.34 50.51
CA SER A 210 23.59 -11.05 50.09
C SER A 210 23.20 -9.55 50.19
N GLY A 211 24.18 -8.67 50.15
CA GLY A 211 23.97 -7.22 50.04
C GLY A 211 23.86 -6.80 48.57
N GLY A 212 22.92 -5.92 48.22
CA GLY A 212 22.76 -5.38 46.87
C GLY A 212 24.09 -4.91 46.29
N SER A 213 24.36 -5.28 45.05
CA SER A 213 25.64 -4.98 44.40
C SER A 213 25.55 -3.65 43.64
N MET A 214 26.60 -2.84 43.63
CA MET A 214 26.70 -1.65 42.76
C MET A 214 26.57 -2.04 41.27
N VAL A 215 26.92 -3.29 40.94
CA VAL A 215 26.72 -3.85 39.60
C VAL A 215 25.24 -3.87 39.21
N ASP A 216 24.31 -4.12 40.13
CA ASP A 216 22.86 -4.12 39.88
C ASP A 216 22.38 -2.72 39.49
N VAL A 217 22.88 -1.69 40.18
CA VAL A 217 22.57 -0.28 39.85
C VAL A 217 23.05 0.05 38.43
N LEU A 218 24.29 -0.31 38.10
CA LEU A 218 24.87 -0.06 36.77
C LEU A 218 24.10 -0.79 35.68
N ARG A 219 23.63 -2.02 35.91
CA ARG A 219 22.78 -2.77 34.94
C ARG A 219 21.47 -2.05 34.65
N VAL A 220 20.77 -1.55 35.68
CA VAL A 220 19.55 -0.78 35.50
C VAL A 220 19.82 0.50 34.70
N GLN A 221 20.91 1.21 35.02
CA GLN A 221 21.28 2.43 34.30
C GLN A 221 21.60 2.15 32.83
N MET A 222 22.24 1.01 32.50
CA MET A 222 22.49 0.58 31.13
C MET A 222 21.16 0.33 30.41
N GLU A 223 20.22 -0.38 31.03
CA GLU A 223 18.90 -0.68 30.45
C GLU A 223 18.10 0.62 30.21
N ILE A 224 18.09 1.55 31.16
CA ILE A 224 17.45 2.85 30.99
C ILE A 224 18.07 3.59 29.79
N LYS A 225 19.39 3.57 29.63
CA LYS A 225 20.05 4.22 28.48
C LYS A 225 19.69 3.57 27.14
N GLU A 226 19.56 2.25 27.11
CA GLU A 226 19.12 1.52 25.90
C GLU A 226 17.67 1.90 25.52
N LEU A 227 16.75 1.96 26.50
CA LEU A 227 15.38 2.39 26.25
C LEU A 227 15.32 3.87 25.82
N GLU A 228 16.06 4.78 26.47
CA GLU A 228 16.14 6.19 26.08
C GLU A 228 16.63 6.35 24.63
N ASN A 229 17.62 5.56 24.22
CA ASN A 229 18.13 5.56 22.84
C ASN A 229 17.08 5.00 21.86
N THR A 230 16.35 3.95 22.26
CA THR A 230 15.31 3.35 21.45
C THR A 230 14.13 4.31 21.24
N ILE A 231 13.71 5.05 22.30
CA ILE A 231 12.70 6.11 22.19
C ILE A 231 13.12 7.15 21.15
N LYS A 232 14.35 7.68 21.24
CA LYS A 232 14.85 8.66 20.25
C LYS A 232 14.79 8.14 18.82
N ARG A 233 15.17 6.87 18.61
CA ARG A 233 15.09 6.23 17.29
C ARG A 233 13.63 6.14 16.79
N LEU A 234 12.68 5.85 17.67
CA LEU A 234 11.26 5.83 17.33
C LEU A 234 10.75 7.23 17.02
N GLU A 235 11.12 8.25 17.81
CA GLU A 235 10.79 9.64 17.54
C GLU A 235 11.33 10.11 16.18
N ASP A 236 12.57 9.73 15.83
CA ASP A 236 13.15 10.01 14.51
C ASP A 236 12.34 9.34 13.37
N SER A 237 11.80 8.14 13.63
CA SER A 237 10.96 7.41 12.67
C SER A 237 9.56 8.04 12.48
N ARG A 238 9.12 8.89 13.40
CA ARG A 238 7.83 9.59 13.33
C ARG A 238 7.75 10.56 12.15
N LYS A 239 8.83 11.27 11.86
CA LYS A 239 8.87 12.30 10.82
C LYS A 239 8.61 11.76 9.41
N PRO A 240 9.25 10.68 8.93
CA PRO A 240 8.94 10.09 7.63
C PRO A 240 7.51 9.53 7.55
N LEU A 241 6.97 8.95 8.63
CA LEU A 241 5.58 8.49 8.67
C LEU A 241 4.58 9.63 8.55
N LEU A 242 4.76 10.74 9.29
CA LEU A 242 3.97 11.96 9.14
C LEU A 242 4.05 12.53 7.73
N THR A 243 5.24 12.52 7.14
CA THR A 243 5.43 12.98 5.76
C THR A 243 4.64 12.10 4.79
N ARG A 244 4.72 10.78 4.92
CA ARG A 244 3.98 9.82 4.08
C ARG A 244 2.48 10.03 4.24
N PHE A 245 1.96 10.11 5.46
CA PHE A 245 0.56 10.32 5.75
C PHE A 245 0.02 11.63 5.15
N ASN A 246 0.70 12.76 5.42
CA ASN A 246 0.30 14.06 4.89
C ASN A 246 0.38 14.12 3.35
N LYS A 247 1.32 13.40 2.71
CA LYS A 247 1.40 13.32 1.24
C LYS A 247 0.29 12.46 0.63
N LEU A 248 -0.18 11.42 1.30
CA LEU A 248 -1.37 10.67 0.87
C LEU A 248 -2.63 11.56 0.88
N LEU A 249 -2.72 12.51 1.81
CA LEU A 249 -3.81 13.48 1.93
C LEU A 249 -3.58 14.75 1.07
N ASN A 250 -2.45 14.88 0.38
CA ASN A 250 -2.04 16.09 -0.34
C ASN A 250 -2.01 17.35 0.55
N ARG A 251 -1.55 17.21 1.80
CA ARG A 251 -1.42 18.30 2.77
C ARG A 251 0.04 18.74 2.95
N PRO A 252 0.28 19.94 3.53
CA PRO A 252 1.62 20.36 3.95
C PRO A 252 2.23 19.36 4.94
N VAL A 253 3.55 19.09 4.81
CA VAL A 253 4.27 18.14 5.68
C VAL A 253 4.29 18.57 7.15
N SER A 254 4.14 19.88 7.40
CA SER A 254 4.14 20.46 8.74
C SER A 254 2.84 20.30 9.52
N GLU A 255 1.78 19.79 8.88
CA GLU A 255 0.52 19.53 9.59
C GLU A 255 0.67 18.40 10.60
N THR A 256 0.20 18.67 11.81
CA THR A 256 0.20 17.70 12.90
C THR A 256 -0.96 16.71 12.74
N VAL A 257 -0.67 15.46 13.00
CA VAL A 257 -1.67 14.38 13.03
C VAL A 257 -1.72 13.88 14.47
N GLN A 258 -2.90 13.82 15.06
CA GLN A 258 -3.11 13.25 16.39
C GLN A 258 -3.79 11.89 16.22
N VAL A 259 -3.13 10.86 16.70
CA VAL A 259 -3.69 9.50 16.74
C VAL A 259 -4.42 9.38 18.07
N VAL A 260 -5.73 9.55 18.06
CA VAL A 260 -6.54 9.64 19.29
C VAL A 260 -7.26 8.34 19.63
N ASP A 261 -7.44 7.46 18.65
CA ASP A 261 -8.22 6.23 18.83
C ASP A 261 -7.39 5.13 19.47
N THR A 262 -7.90 4.52 20.54
CA THR A 262 -7.33 3.30 21.10
C THR A 262 -7.65 2.14 20.16
N LEU A 263 -6.64 1.60 19.50
CA LEU A 263 -6.81 0.46 18.62
C LEU A 263 -7.08 -0.80 19.44
N VAL A 264 -8.20 -1.43 19.19
CA VAL A 264 -8.57 -2.73 19.76
C VAL A 264 -8.43 -3.82 18.71
N ALA A 265 -8.37 -5.07 19.16
CA ALA A 265 -8.41 -6.21 18.26
C ALA A 265 -9.71 -6.16 17.42
N GLY A 266 -9.56 -6.05 16.10
CA GLY A 266 -10.67 -5.94 15.17
C GLY A 266 -11.38 -7.29 14.96
N GLU A 267 -12.66 -7.24 14.65
CA GLU A 267 -13.44 -8.40 14.21
C GLU A 267 -13.89 -8.19 12.76
N LEU A 268 -14.04 -9.29 12.01
CA LEU A 268 -14.59 -9.21 10.67
C LEU A 268 -16.08 -8.87 10.75
N PRO A 269 -16.55 -7.85 10.03
CA PRO A 269 -17.94 -7.38 10.12
C PRO A 269 -18.93 -8.26 9.35
N LEU A 270 -18.44 -9.14 8.47
CA LEU A 270 -19.22 -10.02 7.61
C LEU A 270 -18.73 -11.46 7.68
N ASP A 271 -19.60 -12.41 7.32
CA ASP A 271 -19.21 -13.80 7.15
C ASP A 271 -18.13 -13.98 6.07
N ARG A 272 -17.18 -14.86 6.31
CA ARG A 272 -16.05 -15.12 5.41
C ARG A 272 -16.48 -15.55 4.01
N LEU A 273 -17.59 -16.27 3.89
CA LEU A 273 -18.09 -16.70 2.58
C LEU A 273 -18.65 -15.52 1.80
N ALA A 274 -19.36 -14.59 2.44
CA ALA A 274 -19.87 -13.39 1.80
C ALA A 274 -18.72 -12.46 1.35
N LEU A 275 -17.66 -12.36 2.17
CA LEU A 275 -16.46 -11.60 1.82
C LEU A 275 -15.74 -12.23 0.63
N LEU A 276 -15.56 -13.55 0.61
CA LEU A 276 -14.95 -14.27 -0.51
C LEU A 276 -15.73 -14.07 -1.81
N ASP A 277 -17.07 -14.15 -1.76
CA ASP A 277 -17.91 -13.90 -2.93
C ASP A 277 -17.70 -12.47 -3.45
N SER A 278 -17.62 -11.48 -2.56
CA SER A 278 -17.32 -10.10 -2.93
C SER A 278 -15.94 -9.96 -3.57
N VAL A 279 -14.91 -10.57 -3.02
CA VAL A 279 -13.55 -10.58 -3.59
C VAL A 279 -13.56 -11.18 -5.01
N MET A 280 -14.26 -12.29 -5.24
CA MET A 280 -14.23 -12.99 -6.52
C MET A 280 -15.09 -12.34 -7.61
N ASN A 281 -16.19 -11.66 -7.24
CA ASN A 281 -17.19 -11.16 -8.18
C ASN A 281 -17.30 -9.64 -8.22
N ASN A 282 -17.02 -8.95 -7.11
CA ASN A 282 -17.19 -7.50 -6.99
C ASN A 282 -15.86 -6.72 -7.01
N ASN A 283 -14.70 -7.42 -6.95
CA ASN A 283 -13.41 -6.74 -7.01
C ASN A 283 -13.29 -5.90 -8.29
N PRO A 284 -12.87 -4.62 -8.19
CA PRO A 284 -12.80 -3.70 -9.32
C PRO A 284 -11.91 -4.20 -10.46
N MET A 285 -10.80 -4.89 -10.15
CA MET A 285 -9.89 -5.43 -11.17
C MET A 285 -10.58 -6.52 -12.00
N VAL A 286 -11.34 -7.43 -11.37
CA VAL A 286 -12.10 -8.48 -12.09
C VAL A 286 -13.16 -7.87 -12.97
N ARG A 287 -13.88 -6.85 -12.47
CA ARG A 287 -14.90 -6.13 -13.24
C ARG A 287 -14.31 -5.29 -14.36
N MET A 288 -13.15 -4.70 -14.17
CA MET A 288 -12.44 -3.95 -15.20
C MET A 288 -12.18 -4.83 -16.43
N TYR A 289 -11.59 -6.00 -16.23
CA TYR A 289 -11.33 -6.95 -17.32
C TYR A 289 -12.62 -7.50 -17.96
N ASP A 290 -13.70 -7.63 -17.20
CA ASP A 290 -14.99 -8.03 -17.77
C ASP A 290 -15.55 -6.95 -18.69
N PHE A 291 -15.48 -5.67 -18.32
CA PHE A 291 -15.89 -4.56 -19.18
C PHE A 291 -14.97 -4.42 -20.39
N GLU A 292 -13.67 -4.61 -20.26
CA GLU A 292 -12.73 -4.61 -21.39
C GLU A 292 -13.06 -5.73 -22.37
N ARG A 293 -13.34 -6.95 -21.90
CA ARG A 293 -13.76 -8.06 -22.73
C ARG A 293 -15.05 -7.73 -23.51
N GLN A 294 -16.05 -7.15 -22.83
CA GLN A 294 -17.31 -6.74 -23.48
C GLN A 294 -17.06 -5.63 -24.52
N ALA A 295 -16.15 -4.70 -24.27
CA ALA A 295 -15.74 -3.67 -25.22
C ALA A 295 -15.11 -4.30 -26.48
N PHE A 296 -14.19 -5.25 -26.32
CA PHE A 296 -13.56 -5.96 -27.45
C PHE A 296 -14.52 -6.84 -28.23
N ASP A 297 -15.51 -7.48 -27.56
CA ASP A 297 -16.57 -8.20 -28.24
C ASP A 297 -17.41 -7.25 -29.12
N THR A 298 -17.70 -6.04 -28.61
CA THR A 298 -18.40 -4.99 -29.35
C THR A 298 -17.52 -4.44 -30.48
N GLN A 299 -16.22 -4.26 -30.26
CA GLN A 299 -15.25 -3.85 -31.30
C GLN A 299 -15.18 -4.87 -32.45
N LYS A 300 -15.29 -6.16 -32.16
CA LYS A 300 -15.36 -7.21 -33.18
C LYS A 300 -16.60 -7.04 -34.08
N GLU A 301 -17.77 -6.70 -33.51
CA GLU A 301 -18.96 -6.39 -34.27
C GLU A 301 -18.85 -5.07 -35.03
N MET A 302 -18.17 -4.07 -34.50
CA MET A 302 -17.83 -2.82 -35.20
C MET A 302 -17.00 -3.11 -36.45
N ALA A 303 -15.92 -3.89 -36.33
CA ALA A 303 -15.05 -4.26 -37.43
C ALA A 303 -15.83 -5.00 -38.55
N ARG A 304 -16.83 -5.80 -38.15
CA ARG A 304 -17.75 -6.46 -39.10
C ARG A 304 -18.61 -5.45 -39.86
N ARG A 305 -19.18 -4.45 -39.17
CA ARG A 305 -20.07 -3.44 -39.75
C ARG A 305 -19.31 -2.40 -40.56
N GLU A 306 -18.10 -2.05 -40.18
CA GLU A 306 -17.19 -1.15 -40.91
C GLU A 306 -16.80 -1.73 -42.30
N GLY A 307 -16.83 -3.06 -42.45
CA GLY A 307 -16.66 -3.74 -43.71
C GLY A 307 -17.85 -3.63 -44.67
N ASN A 308 -18.93 -2.94 -44.29
CA ASN A 308 -20.09 -2.69 -45.16
C ASN A 308 -19.99 -1.32 -45.86
N PRO A 309 -20.71 -1.12 -47.01
CA PRO A 309 -20.71 0.14 -47.72
C PRO A 309 -21.25 1.31 -46.87
N MET A 310 -20.61 2.51 -46.97
CA MET A 310 -21.19 3.74 -46.43
C MET A 310 -21.96 4.47 -47.54
N ILE A 311 -23.04 5.13 -47.14
CA ILE A 311 -23.90 5.89 -48.06
C ILE A 311 -23.67 7.38 -47.79
N GLY A 312 -23.36 8.14 -48.82
CA GLY A 312 -23.30 9.60 -48.78
C GLY A 312 -24.46 10.20 -49.51
N VAL A 313 -25.04 11.25 -48.97
CA VAL A 313 -26.06 12.07 -49.61
C VAL A 313 -25.54 13.48 -49.67
N GLY A 314 -25.64 14.10 -50.85
CA GLY A 314 -25.09 15.43 -51.02
C GLY A 314 -25.86 16.24 -52.08
N VAL A 315 -25.47 17.48 -52.19
CA VAL A 315 -25.95 18.38 -53.19
C VAL A 315 -24.78 19.18 -53.77
N ASN A 316 -24.73 19.30 -55.09
CA ASN A 316 -23.77 20.14 -55.79
C ASN A 316 -24.51 21.32 -56.39
N TYR A 317 -24.03 22.53 -56.13
CA TYR A 317 -24.49 23.76 -56.69
C TYR A 317 -23.45 24.29 -57.67
N MET A 318 -23.84 24.31 -58.96
CA MET A 318 -22.99 24.77 -60.06
C MET A 318 -23.34 26.18 -60.48
N ILE A 319 -22.31 27.05 -60.55
CA ILE A 319 -22.45 28.43 -60.94
C ILE A 319 -21.99 28.60 -62.38
N PHE A 320 -22.95 28.98 -63.24
CA PHE A 320 -22.71 29.20 -64.65
C PHE A 320 -22.70 30.69 -64.99
N SER A 321 -22.01 31.03 -66.07
CA SER A 321 -22.13 32.32 -66.74
C SER A 321 -22.62 32.09 -68.20
N PRO A 322 -23.34 33.04 -68.79
CA PRO A 322 -23.80 32.92 -70.16
C PRO A 322 -22.66 32.62 -71.15
N ALA A 323 -22.87 31.68 -72.11
CA ALA A 323 -21.96 31.47 -73.23
C ALA A 323 -22.35 32.44 -74.36
N THR A 324 -21.39 33.24 -74.88
CA THR A 324 -21.60 34.07 -76.01
C THR A 324 -21.15 33.31 -77.25
N ASN A 325 -22.09 32.73 -77.99
CA ASN A 325 -21.84 32.29 -79.36
C ASN A 325 -22.09 33.46 -80.31
N GLY A 326 -21.09 33.82 -81.09
CA GLY A 326 -20.93 35.01 -81.87
C GLY A 326 -22.05 35.42 -82.82
N GLU A 327 -23.21 35.72 -82.40
CA GLU A 327 -24.30 36.58 -82.87
C GLU A 327 -25.46 36.47 -81.88
N GLN A 328 -25.51 37.41 -80.91
CA GLN A 328 -26.66 37.89 -80.14
C GLN A 328 -27.66 36.86 -79.49
N MET A 329 -27.34 35.61 -79.29
CA MET A 329 -28.16 34.75 -78.47
C MET A 329 -27.38 34.34 -77.21
N GLN A 330 -27.67 35.04 -76.09
CA GLN A 330 -27.24 34.54 -74.73
C GLN A 330 -28.04 33.26 -74.45
N MET A 331 -27.43 32.12 -74.66
CA MET A 331 -28.00 30.87 -74.23
C MET A 331 -27.39 30.39 -72.93
N GLY A 332 -28.20 30.07 -71.92
CA GLY A 332 -27.80 29.51 -70.66
C GLY A 332 -27.29 30.54 -69.66
N GLY A 333 -26.65 30.11 -68.63
CA GLY A 333 -26.13 30.91 -67.53
C GLY A 333 -26.95 30.76 -66.25
N GLU A 334 -27.95 29.90 -66.25
CA GLU A 334 -28.74 29.58 -65.06
C GLU A 334 -27.94 28.61 -64.17
N ASN A 335 -27.86 28.89 -62.85
CA ASN A 335 -27.24 28.02 -61.90
C ASN A 335 -28.02 26.75 -61.72
N MET A 336 -27.32 25.59 -61.52
CA MET A 336 -27.93 24.28 -61.43
C MET A 336 -27.69 23.62 -60.09
N TRP A 337 -28.71 23.00 -59.57
CA TRP A 337 -28.66 22.14 -58.42
C TRP A 337 -28.61 20.68 -58.87
N MET A 338 -27.68 19.88 -58.34
CA MET A 338 -27.54 18.46 -58.64
C MET A 338 -27.53 17.67 -57.36
N PRO A 339 -28.61 16.95 -57.00
CA PRO A 339 -28.57 16.01 -55.88
C PRO A 339 -27.62 14.83 -56.22
N MET A 340 -26.85 14.41 -55.22
CA MET A 340 -25.85 13.38 -55.40
C MET A 340 -26.04 12.29 -54.35
N VAL A 341 -25.83 11.06 -54.74
CA VAL A 341 -25.71 9.91 -53.83
C VAL A 341 -24.35 9.28 -54.12
N SER A 342 -23.58 9.07 -53.06
CA SER A 342 -22.32 8.37 -53.14
C SER A 342 -22.35 7.08 -52.32
N VAL A 343 -21.62 6.07 -52.75
CA VAL A 343 -21.49 4.82 -52.02
C VAL A 343 -20.01 4.48 -51.94
N THR A 344 -19.51 4.39 -50.72
CA THR A 344 -18.12 3.96 -50.48
C THR A 344 -18.11 2.45 -50.27
N ILE A 345 -17.46 1.71 -51.17
CA ILE A 345 -17.42 0.24 -51.11
C ILE A 345 -16.05 -0.18 -50.56
N PRO A 346 -16.01 -0.87 -49.40
CA PRO A 346 -14.76 -1.37 -48.80
C PRO A 346 -14.27 -2.62 -49.58
N LEU A 347 -13.28 -2.43 -50.43
CA LEU A 347 -12.75 -3.52 -51.28
C LEU A 347 -11.71 -4.37 -50.54
N ASN A 348 -10.98 -3.80 -49.60
CA ASN A 348 -9.91 -4.48 -48.88
C ASN A 348 -10.43 -5.34 -47.72
N ARG A 349 -10.98 -6.49 -48.02
CA ARG A 349 -11.52 -7.45 -47.04
C ARG A 349 -10.46 -7.92 -46.02
N LYS A 350 -9.17 -7.96 -46.37
CA LYS A 350 -8.09 -8.35 -45.46
C LYS A 350 -7.97 -7.40 -44.28
N LYS A 351 -8.18 -6.08 -44.48
CA LYS A 351 -8.17 -5.08 -43.41
C LYS A 351 -9.22 -5.42 -42.32
N TYR A 352 -10.47 -5.60 -42.75
CA TYR A 352 -11.59 -5.85 -41.83
C TYR A 352 -11.52 -7.20 -41.14
N ASN A 353 -10.99 -8.23 -41.83
CA ASN A 353 -10.73 -9.53 -41.22
C ASN A 353 -9.61 -9.44 -40.17
N ALA A 354 -8.56 -8.63 -40.41
CA ALA A 354 -7.52 -8.40 -39.45
C ALA A 354 -8.01 -7.63 -38.20
N MET A 355 -8.80 -6.56 -38.38
CA MET A 355 -9.43 -5.82 -37.28
C MET A 355 -10.35 -6.72 -36.43
N LYS A 356 -11.15 -7.58 -37.08
CA LYS A 356 -11.98 -8.55 -36.37
C LYS A 356 -11.13 -9.56 -35.57
N LYS A 357 -10.03 -10.03 -36.15
CA LYS A 357 -9.14 -10.99 -35.49
C LYS A 357 -8.36 -10.32 -34.33
N GLU A 358 -7.97 -9.06 -34.51
CA GLU A 358 -7.37 -8.24 -33.46
C GLU A 358 -8.31 -8.12 -32.26
N ALA A 359 -9.55 -7.67 -32.47
CA ALA A 359 -10.55 -7.55 -31.42
C ALA A 359 -10.82 -8.89 -30.70
N GLU A 360 -10.88 -10.01 -31.46
CA GLU A 360 -11.02 -11.36 -30.89
C GLU A 360 -9.83 -11.74 -29.99
N LEU A 361 -8.60 -11.44 -30.41
CA LEU A 361 -7.41 -11.72 -29.63
C LEU A 361 -7.33 -10.84 -28.38
N LEU A 362 -7.70 -9.56 -28.48
CA LEU A 362 -7.77 -8.65 -27.32
C LEU A 362 -8.87 -9.09 -26.33
N GLY A 363 -10.03 -9.53 -26.82
CA GLY A 363 -11.08 -10.10 -25.97
C GLY A 363 -10.63 -11.37 -25.23
N ASN A 364 -9.90 -12.26 -25.92
CA ASN A 364 -9.30 -13.44 -25.29
C ASN A 364 -8.22 -13.05 -24.27
N ALA A 365 -7.40 -12.05 -24.58
CA ALA A 365 -6.40 -11.52 -23.64
C ALA A 365 -7.08 -11.00 -22.36
N ALA A 366 -8.11 -10.17 -22.47
CA ALA A 366 -8.87 -9.67 -21.34
C ALA A 366 -9.51 -10.80 -20.51
N GLN A 367 -9.97 -11.89 -21.15
CA GLN A 367 -10.48 -13.07 -20.45
C GLN A 367 -9.38 -13.80 -19.66
N PHE A 368 -8.18 -13.94 -20.23
CA PHE A 368 -7.06 -14.54 -19.51
C PHE A 368 -6.57 -13.66 -18.36
N GLU A 369 -6.52 -12.35 -18.54
CA GLU A 369 -6.21 -11.37 -17.50
C GLU A 369 -7.24 -11.44 -16.36
N GLN A 370 -8.53 -11.53 -16.66
CA GLN A 370 -9.57 -11.73 -15.65
C GLN A 370 -9.35 -13.02 -14.85
N THR A 371 -9.00 -14.11 -15.55
CA THR A 371 -8.73 -15.40 -14.88
C THR A 371 -7.47 -15.30 -14.00
N ALA A 372 -6.43 -14.66 -14.49
CA ALA A 372 -5.19 -14.43 -13.73
C ALA A 372 -5.46 -13.57 -12.49
N ALA A 373 -6.27 -12.50 -12.63
CA ALA A 373 -6.68 -11.66 -11.50
C ALA A 373 -7.45 -12.46 -10.44
N ARG A 374 -8.40 -13.31 -10.84
CA ARG A 374 -9.13 -14.18 -9.91
C ARG A 374 -8.22 -15.17 -9.19
N ASN A 375 -7.26 -15.78 -9.89
CA ASN A 375 -6.29 -16.68 -9.29
C ASN A 375 -5.43 -15.94 -8.25
N GLN A 376 -4.96 -14.74 -8.59
CA GLN A 376 -4.18 -13.90 -7.67
C GLN A 376 -4.99 -13.49 -6.44
N LEU A 377 -6.25 -13.09 -6.62
CA LEU A 377 -7.16 -12.76 -5.52
C LEU A 377 -7.44 -13.96 -4.60
N SER A 378 -7.59 -15.17 -5.18
CA SER A 378 -7.75 -16.39 -4.39
C SER A 378 -6.53 -16.67 -3.50
N ILE A 379 -5.32 -16.54 -4.05
CA ILE A 379 -4.07 -16.71 -3.30
C ILE A 379 -3.99 -15.66 -2.18
N GLN A 380 -4.22 -14.38 -2.51
CA GLN A 380 -4.18 -13.30 -1.53
C GLN A 380 -5.22 -13.46 -0.43
N TRP A 381 -6.41 -13.94 -0.78
CA TRP A 381 -7.45 -14.23 0.20
C TRP A 381 -7.04 -15.32 1.18
N ASP A 382 -6.57 -16.47 0.71
CA ASP A 382 -6.17 -17.58 1.57
C ASP A 382 -5.00 -17.20 2.49
N GLU A 383 -4.02 -16.46 1.96
CA GLU A 383 -2.91 -15.92 2.75
C GLU A 383 -3.42 -14.95 3.81
N THR A 384 -4.30 -14.02 3.45
CA THR A 384 -4.81 -12.99 4.35
C THR A 384 -5.67 -13.58 5.48
N ILE A 385 -6.50 -14.59 5.18
CA ILE A 385 -7.32 -15.29 6.20
C ILE A 385 -6.44 -16.11 7.15
N ARG A 386 -5.41 -16.79 6.62
CA ARG A 386 -4.42 -17.49 7.46
C ARG A 386 -3.74 -16.51 8.42
N ASP A 387 -3.30 -15.35 7.93
CA ASP A 387 -2.61 -14.34 8.72
C ASP A 387 -3.55 -13.73 9.78
N LEU A 388 -4.85 -13.54 9.46
CA LEU A 388 -5.85 -13.09 10.41
C LEU A 388 -6.05 -14.11 11.57
N ASP A 389 -6.18 -15.39 11.23
CA ASP A 389 -6.32 -16.46 12.23
C ASP A 389 -5.07 -16.61 13.09
N ASP A 390 -3.88 -16.40 12.50
CA ASP A 390 -2.63 -16.40 13.26
C ASP A 390 -2.55 -15.20 14.20
N ALA A 391 -2.84 -13.99 13.73
CA ALA A 391 -2.87 -12.78 14.55
C ALA A 391 -3.80 -12.95 15.76
N ALA A 392 -5.01 -13.49 15.57
CA ALA A 392 -5.95 -13.76 16.66
C ALA A 392 -5.39 -14.73 17.72
N ARG A 393 -4.69 -15.81 17.28
CA ARG A 393 -4.02 -16.75 18.20
C ARG A 393 -2.87 -16.09 18.94
N GLN A 394 -2.08 -15.25 18.25
CA GLN A 394 -0.94 -14.54 18.85
C GLN A 394 -1.40 -13.50 19.88
N ILE A 395 -2.46 -12.75 19.63
CA ILE A 395 -3.05 -11.80 20.58
C ILE A 395 -3.39 -12.53 21.89
N LYS A 396 -4.14 -13.64 21.80
CA LYS A 396 -4.53 -14.44 22.98
C LYS A 396 -3.29 -14.94 23.73
N LYS A 397 -2.31 -15.49 23.01
CA LYS A 397 -1.04 -15.95 23.60
C LYS A 397 -0.33 -14.82 24.36
N TYR A 398 -0.15 -13.65 23.75
CA TYR A 398 0.56 -12.54 24.39
C TYR A 398 -0.20 -11.99 25.60
N GLN A 399 -1.54 -11.91 25.57
CA GLN A 399 -2.35 -11.55 26.72
C GLN A 399 -2.16 -12.50 27.92
N GLU A 400 -2.15 -13.81 27.67
CA GLU A 400 -1.87 -14.81 28.67
C GLU A 400 -0.44 -14.71 29.22
N GLN A 401 0.57 -14.53 28.32
CA GLN A 401 1.97 -14.36 28.69
C GLN A 401 2.22 -13.08 29.52
N ILE A 402 1.59 -11.96 29.18
CA ILE A 402 1.65 -10.72 29.94
C ILE A 402 1.08 -10.93 31.36
N THR A 403 -0.02 -11.64 31.47
CA THR A 403 -0.63 -11.95 32.78
C THR A 403 0.31 -12.79 33.65
N LEU A 404 0.90 -13.85 33.08
CA LEU A 404 1.81 -14.73 33.79
C LEU A 404 3.13 -14.02 34.14
N ALA A 405 3.71 -13.29 33.20
CA ALA A 405 4.95 -12.53 33.42
C ALA A 405 4.75 -11.42 34.49
N GLY A 406 3.58 -10.76 34.50
CA GLY A 406 3.23 -9.77 35.50
C GLY A 406 3.07 -10.39 36.92
N GLN A 407 2.54 -11.64 37.02
CA GLN A 407 2.49 -12.37 38.28
C GLN A 407 3.91 -12.78 38.72
N ALA A 408 4.72 -13.31 37.82
CA ALA A 408 6.11 -13.68 38.08
C ALA A 408 6.92 -12.47 38.56
N LEU A 409 6.78 -11.32 37.89
CA LEU A 409 7.47 -10.09 38.27
C LEU A 409 7.13 -9.64 39.69
N ARG A 410 5.85 -9.69 40.07
CA ARG A 410 5.42 -9.36 41.44
C ARG A 410 6.05 -10.30 42.48
N LEU A 411 6.03 -11.60 42.21
CA LEU A 411 6.63 -12.60 43.12
C LEU A 411 8.12 -12.39 43.28
N ILE A 412 8.86 -12.26 42.15
CA ILE A 412 10.31 -12.08 42.15
C ILE A 412 10.71 -10.78 42.81
N THR A 413 9.99 -9.68 42.60
CA THR A 413 10.22 -8.38 43.22
C THR A 413 10.06 -8.48 44.74
N THR A 414 9.03 -9.20 45.23
CA THR A 414 8.80 -9.46 46.65
C THR A 414 9.95 -10.30 47.23
N THR A 415 10.35 -11.38 46.56
CA THR A 415 11.45 -12.25 46.97
C THR A 415 12.81 -11.50 46.98
N TYR A 416 13.04 -10.62 45.97
CA TYR A 416 14.19 -9.76 45.93
C TYR A 416 14.23 -8.83 47.15
N SER A 417 13.10 -8.23 47.52
CA SER A 417 13.02 -7.37 48.70
C SER A 417 13.30 -8.09 50.01
N ALA A 418 13.03 -9.41 50.07
CA ALA A 418 13.25 -10.31 51.23
C ALA A 418 14.61 -11.03 51.20
N GLU A 419 15.55 -10.63 50.35
CA GLU A 419 16.92 -11.19 50.20
C GLU A 419 17.01 -12.61 49.57
N GLY A 420 15.91 -13.09 48.96
CA GLY A 420 15.87 -14.47 48.43
C GLY A 420 16.15 -14.61 46.93
N ALA A 421 16.20 -13.53 46.16
CA ALA A 421 16.40 -13.58 44.70
C ALA A 421 17.49 -12.60 44.21
N GLY A 422 18.14 -12.92 43.09
CA GLY A 422 19.07 -12.03 42.43
C GLY A 422 18.35 -10.94 41.63
N PHE A 423 18.93 -9.70 41.61
CA PHE A 423 18.38 -8.58 40.83
C PHE A 423 18.31 -8.87 39.32
N GLU A 424 19.26 -9.65 38.80
CA GLU A 424 19.32 -10.04 37.41
C GLU A 424 18.04 -10.76 36.96
N GLU A 425 17.43 -11.58 37.82
CA GLU A 425 16.21 -12.27 37.53
C GLU A 425 14.99 -11.33 37.45
N VAL A 426 14.96 -10.29 38.31
CA VAL A 426 13.93 -9.23 38.23
C VAL A 426 14.00 -8.50 36.89
N LEU A 427 15.22 -8.08 36.48
CA LEU A 427 15.42 -7.40 35.19
C LEU A 427 15.03 -8.32 34.01
N ARG A 428 15.43 -9.59 34.04
CA ARG A 428 15.11 -10.55 32.98
C ARG A 428 13.60 -10.72 32.79
N VAL A 429 12.85 -10.84 33.90
CA VAL A 429 11.38 -10.99 33.82
C VAL A 429 10.72 -9.68 33.38
N GLN A 430 11.26 -8.52 33.79
CA GLN A 430 10.80 -7.21 33.31
C GLN A 430 11.01 -7.05 31.80
N GLN A 431 12.19 -7.36 31.28
CA GLN A 431 12.48 -7.34 29.85
C GLN A 431 11.57 -8.27 29.05
N GLN A 432 11.29 -9.45 29.61
CA GLN A 432 10.35 -10.40 28.99
C GLN A 432 8.92 -9.87 28.97
N LEU A 433 8.46 -9.21 30.04
CA LEU A 433 7.15 -8.58 30.11
C LEU A 433 7.01 -7.47 29.05
N ILE A 434 8.02 -6.57 28.95
CA ILE A 434 8.07 -5.52 27.91
C ILE A 434 7.98 -6.14 26.52
N SER A 435 8.77 -7.18 26.25
CA SER A 435 8.75 -7.88 24.96
C SER A 435 7.37 -8.43 24.62
N TYR A 436 6.66 -9.01 25.59
CA TYR A 436 5.30 -9.50 25.36
C TYR A 436 4.30 -8.35 25.11
N GLN A 437 4.42 -7.24 25.82
CA GLN A 437 3.58 -6.05 25.61
C GLN A 437 3.81 -5.43 24.24
N LEU A 438 5.05 -5.28 23.80
CA LEU A 438 5.41 -4.80 22.46
C LEU A 438 4.86 -5.74 21.36
N ASN A 439 5.04 -7.03 21.54
CA ASN A 439 4.51 -8.01 20.61
C ASN A 439 2.98 -8.02 20.54
N LEU A 440 2.29 -7.74 21.66
CA LEU A 440 0.83 -7.60 21.66
C LEU A 440 0.40 -6.38 20.84
N ILE A 441 1.02 -5.21 21.06
CA ILE A 441 0.74 -4.00 20.29
C ILE A 441 0.95 -4.27 18.79
N ASN A 442 2.11 -4.84 18.43
CA ASN A 442 2.42 -5.19 17.05
C ASN A 442 1.36 -6.09 16.43
N THR A 443 0.96 -7.14 17.14
CA THR A 443 -0.01 -8.10 16.62
C THR A 443 -1.42 -7.50 16.49
N ILE A 444 -1.83 -6.59 17.38
CA ILE A 444 -3.12 -5.87 17.25
C ILE A 444 -3.09 -4.96 16.02
N VAL A 445 -1.98 -4.26 15.79
CA VAL A 445 -1.79 -3.43 14.59
C VAL A 445 -1.81 -4.28 13.33
N ASP A 446 -1.05 -5.37 13.30
CA ASP A 446 -1.01 -6.29 12.16
C ASP A 446 -2.41 -6.86 11.86
N GLN A 447 -3.21 -7.22 12.89
CA GLN A 447 -4.57 -7.71 12.70
C GLN A 447 -5.47 -6.66 12.04
N ASN A 448 -5.40 -5.40 12.48
CA ASN A 448 -6.19 -4.31 11.89
C ASN A 448 -5.74 -3.99 10.46
N GLU A 449 -4.44 -4.09 10.16
CA GLU A 449 -3.92 -3.96 8.81
C GLU A 449 -4.40 -5.09 7.89
N ILE A 450 -4.44 -6.32 8.39
CA ILE A 450 -5.00 -7.48 7.68
C ILE A 450 -6.49 -7.26 7.37
N ILE A 451 -7.27 -6.74 8.33
CA ILE A 451 -8.68 -6.40 8.12
C ILE A 451 -8.83 -5.32 7.05
N ALA A 452 -8.03 -4.26 7.10
CA ALA A 452 -8.03 -3.22 6.06
C ALA A 452 -7.64 -3.79 4.66
N ARG A 453 -6.79 -4.81 4.61
CA ARG A 453 -6.46 -5.52 3.37
C ARG A 453 -7.66 -6.34 2.86
N ILE A 454 -8.39 -7.01 3.74
CA ILE A 454 -9.63 -7.72 3.38
C ILE A 454 -10.66 -6.75 2.81
N GLU A 455 -10.83 -5.58 3.42
CA GLU A 455 -11.73 -4.53 2.93
C GLU A 455 -11.35 -4.06 1.53
N MET A 456 -10.05 -3.84 1.29
CA MET A 456 -9.52 -3.47 -0.03
C MET A 456 -9.81 -4.57 -1.07
N LEU A 457 -9.54 -5.84 -0.75
CA LEU A 457 -9.77 -6.98 -1.65
C LEU A 457 -11.25 -7.18 -1.95
N ALA A 458 -12.11 -7.06 -0.94
CA ALA A 458 -13.56 -7.21 -1.07
C ALA A 458 -14.26 -5.98 -1.67
N ALA A 459 -13.52 -4.89 -1.86
CA ALA A 459 -14.03 -3.58 -2.31
C ALA A 459 -15.19 -3.06 -1.44
N ILE A 460 -15.10 -3.28 -0.13
CA ILE A 460 -16.08 -2.86 0.87
C ILE A 460 -15.44 -1.77 1.72
N ASN A 461 -16.13 -0.66 1.90
CA ASN A 461 -15.77 0.31 2.94
C ASN A 461 -16.51 -0.07 4.22
N ILE A 462 -15.78 -0.55 5.18
CA ILE A 462 -16.28 -0.74 6.54
C ILE A 462 -15.86 0.55 7.28
N ASN A 463 -16.87 1.32 7.64
CA ASN A 463 -16.71 2.54 8.44
C ASN A 463 -16.44 2.21 9.91
#